data_88bfbb635c1838450d18bb91822a1ec9
#
_entry.id   88bfbb635c1838450d18bb91822a1ec9
#
_cell.length_a   1.000
_cell.length_b   1.000
_cell.length_c   1.000
_cell.angle_alpha   90.00
_cell.angle_beta   90.00
_cell.angle_gamma   90.00
#
_symmetry.space_group_name_H-M   'P 1'
#
loop_
_entity.id
_entity.type
_entity.pdbx_description
1 polymer ?
#
loop_
_entity_poly.entity_id
_entity_poly.type
_entity_poly.pdbx_seq_one_letter_code
_entity_poly.pdbx_strand_id
1 'polypeptide(L)'
;MATASASAAPIVKDGVVPADGPDHFFLDFDVPAGTKEIEIRHDDRSDVNILDWGLIDQDGYRGWGGGTTEPTIVGETAASRAYVPGPIKPGTWRVVVGKAKVVASPALYHVEIDLRSAPTLSDVPRSPYQVATPRKTELRYYAGDFHVHSRESTDAKPTLDENVALAKRQGLDFIEMSDHNTITQLDFFDGVQTKEPAFLLIPGIEFTTYKGHANAIGARSWVDHKIGQPGVTIEGAADQIIAQGAILSINHPVLDLGDLCIGCAWKHQLDPRKVGGVEIGTGGLSKGGSLFSAHAIAFWDAILDQGMKVPALGGSDDHRAGVSDGNAESPIGSPTTLVRARELSVAGIMDGVRKGATVVKLESPLDPMCELEAAVTKGSGAAIAFPGDTIGVRSIVLRAKVTGGVPGASHSVRLVKNGVPFGDSVDVTSDPFVLETIVSAPAQGEERWRAEVLLEGAPLTVTSHVWLKLDANGPQAEDPKADSGGGCAVVTEATGGGPRSPLLPVAMVGVGLAALVVARSRRR
;
A
#
# COMPACT_ATOMS: atom_id res chain seq x y z
N MET A 1 -52.22 6.13 22.91
CA MET A 1 -51.70 7.37 22.31
C MET A 1 -50.20 7.38 22.55
N ALA A 2 -49.40 7.14 21.53
CA ALA A 2 -47.95 7.28 21.64
C ALA A 2 -47.64 8.79 21.64
N THR A 3 -47.14 9.29 22.76
CA THR A 3 -46.59 10.65 22.82
C THR A 3 -45.36 10.67 21.93
N ALA A 4 -45.44 11.38 20.81
CA ALA A 4 -44.26 11.74 20.04
C ALA A 4 -43.32 12.46 20.98
N SER A 5 -42.17 11.86 21.29
CA SER A 5 -41.08 12.53 22.02
C SER A 5 -40.60 13.67 21.12
N ALA A 6 -40.77 14.90 21.57
CA ALA A 6 -40.21 16.03 20.86
C ALA A 6 -38.66 15.83 20.80
N SER A 7 -38.13 15.75 19.62
CA SER A 7 -36.65 15.80 19.43
C SER A 7 -36.14 17.11 20.04
N ALA A 8 -35.12 17.04 20.87
CA ALA A 8 -34.44 18.25 21.32
C ALA A 8 -33.89 19.00 20.09
N ALA A 9 -33.79 20.34 20.19
CA ALA A 9 -33.16 21.10 19.13
C ALA A 9 -31.69 20.63 18.92
N PRO A 10 -31.19 20.61 17.68
CA PRO A 10 -29.82 20.18 17.41
C PRO A 10 -28.82 21.09 18.12
N ILE A 11 -27.71 20.52 18.55
CA ILE A 11 -26.56 21.28 19.03
C ILE A 11 -25.81 21.81 17.81
N VAL A 12 -25.69 23.13 17.71
CA VAL A 12 -25.03 23.78 16.58
C VAL A 12 -23.66 24.31 17.03
N LYS A 13 -22.64 24.05 16.22
CA LYS A 13 -21.27 24.55 16.38
C LYS A 13 -20.85 25.26 15.11
N ASP A 14 -20.75 26.57 15.14
CA ASP A 14 -20.17 27.40 14.09
C ASP A 14 -18.86 28.00 14.58
N GLY A 15 -17.88 28.15 13.68
CA GLY A 15 -16.65 28.79 14.06
C GLY A 15 -15.64 28.97 12.94
N VAL A 16 -14.49 29.49 13.35
CA VAL A 16 -13.32 29.66 12.51
C VAL A 16 -12.34 28.54 12.78
N VAL A 17 -11.85 27.92 11.71
CA VAL A 17 -10.79 26.89 11.78
C VAL A 17 -9.53 27.54 12.36
N PRO A 18 -8.89 26.97 13.39
CA PRO A 18 -7.64 27.50 13.94
C PRO A 18 -6.56 27.60 12.87
N ALA A 19 -6.01 28.78 12.65
CA ALA A 19 -4.96 29.03 11.66
C ALA A 19 -3.66 28.33 12.07
N ASP A 20 -3.36 28.30 13.37
CA ASP A 20 -2.15 27.72 13.95
C ASP A 20 -2.44 26.36 14.62
N GLY A 21 -1.37 25.71 15.05
CA GLY A 21 -1.44 24.43 15.79
C GLY A 21 -1.50 23.20 14.90
N PRO A 22 -1.79 22.03 15.50
CA PRO A 22 -1.86 20.76 14.77
C PRO A 22 -2.87 20.76 13.63
N ASP A 23 -2.70 19.82 12.69
CA ASP A 23 -3.59 19.62 11.55
C ASP A 23 -5.00 19.17 11.93
N HIS A 24 -5.23 18.80 13.19
CA HIS A 24 -6.53 18.41 13.72
C HIS A 24 -6.90 19.25 14.94
N PHE A 25 -8.21 19.49 15.12
CA PHE A 25 -8.79 20.11 16.33
C PHE A 25 -10.12 19.42 16.69
N PHE A 26 -10.69 19.76 17.86
CA PHE A 26 -11.83 19.05 18.41
C PHE A 26 -12.96 20.02 18.77
N LEU A 27 -14.19 19.56 18.55
CA LEU A 27 -15.42 20.24 18.95
C LEU A 27 -16.13 19.40 19.99
N ASP A 28 -16.04 19.80 21.25
CA ASP A 28 -16.65 19.10 22.38
C ASP A 28 -18.18 19.29 22.39
N PHE A 29 -18.93 18.22 22.70
CA PHE A 29 -20.36 18.27 22.97
C PHE A 29 -20.75 17.23 24.02
N ASP A 30 -21.82 17.52 24.79
CA ASP A 30 -22.25 16.61 25.85
C ASP A 30 -23.40 15.72 25.36
N VAL A 31 -23.27 14.43 25.62
CA VAL A 31 -24.28 13.40 25.34
C VAL A 31 -25.02 13.05 26.63
N PRO A 32 -26.33 13.30 26.75
CA PRO A 32 -27.10 12.97 27.92
C PRO A 32 -27.38 11.47 28.05
N ALA A 33 -27.69 11.02 29.25
CA ALA A 33 -28.13 9.64 29.48
C ALA A 33 -29.41 9.35 28.70
N GLY A 34 -29.50 8.15 28.12
CA GLY A 34 -30.64 7.71 27.33
C GLY A 34 -30.56 8.02 25.84
N THR A 35 -29.50 8.67 25.38
CA THR A 35 -29.18 8.80 23.94
C THR A 35 -28.90 7.43 23.37
N LYS A 36 -29.52 7.09 22.23
CA LYS A 36 -29.37 5.82 21.50
C LYS A 36 -28.65 5.96 20.17
N GLU A 37 -28.67 7.17 19.62
CA GLU A 37 -28.06 7.46 18.34
C GLU A 37 -27.63 8.94 18.30
N ILE A 38 -26.49 9.19 17.65
CA ILE A 38 -25.93 10.52 17.38
C ILE A 38 -25.87 10.68 15.87
N GLU A 39 -26.48 11.74 15.33
CA GLU A 39 -26.27 12.16 13.94
C GLU A 39 -25.50 13.47 13.92
N ILE A 40 -24.50 13.54 13.04
CA ILE A 40 -23.67 14.72 12.83
C ILE A 40 -23.74 15.11 11.37
N ARG A 41 -24.23 16.30 11.08
CA ARG A 41 -24.13 16.98 9.79
C ARG A 41 -23.05 18.03 9.88
N HIS A 42 -22.24 18.13 8.86
CA HIS A 42 -21.07 19.03 8.84
C HIS A 42 -20.90 19.69 7.48
N ASP A 43 -20.29 20.85 7.48
CA ASP A 43 -20.02 21.66 6.28
C ASP A 43 -18.76 22.52 6.53
N ASP A 44 -17.84 22.54 5.57
CA ASP A 44 -16.64 23.37 5.59
C ASP A 44 -16.88 24.82 5.11
N ARG A 45 -18.12 25.15 4.74
CA ARG A 45 -18.57 26.48 4.30
C ARG A 45 -17.69 27.07 3.18
N SER A 46 -17.13 26.21 2.32
CA SER A 46 -16.13 26.60 1.33
C SER A 46 -16.19 25.75 0.07
N ASP A 47 -15.84 26.34 -1.06
CA ASP A 47 -15.63 25.62 -2.31
C ASP A 47 -14.16 25.31 -2.57
N VAL A 48 -13.24 25.86 -1.75
CA VAL A 48 -11.78 25.76 -1.94
C VAL A 48 -11.01 25.17 -0.76
N ASN A 49 -11.56 25.31 0.46
CA ASN A 49 -11.03 24.62 1.64
C ASN A 49 -11.66 23.22 1.75
N ILE A 50 -10.95 22.27 2.35
CA ILE A 50 -11.42 20.91 2.60
C ILE A 50 -11.14 20.59 4.06
N LEU A 51 -12.21 20.23 4.78
CA LEU A 51 -12.12 19.71 6.13
C LEU A 51 -12.50 18.24 6.14
N ASP A 52 -11.79 17.48 6.96
CA ASP A 52 -12.08 16.08 7.23
C ASP A 52 -12.78 15.95 8.59
N TRP A 53 -13.57 14.86 8.73
CA TRP A 53 -14.46 14.69 9.86
C TRP A 53 -14.34 13.31 10.48
N GLY A 54 -14.33 13.26 11.80
CA GLY A 54 -14.32 12.04 12.59
C GLY A 54 -15.02 12.21 13.92
N LEU A 55 -15.10 11.14 14.68
CA LEU A 55 -15.77 11.10 15.98
C LEU A 55 -14.97 10.30 16.99
N ILE A 56 -14.84 10.82 18.19
CA ILE A 56 -14.28 10.13 19.36
C ILE A 56 -15.20 10.30 20.57
N ASP A 57 -15.21 9.31 21.44
CA ASP A 57 -15.88 9.36 22.74
C ASP A 57 -14.86 9.29 23.89
N GLN A 58 -15.33 8.96 25.09
CA GLN A 58 -14.47 8.83 26.28
C GLN A 58 -13.49 7.62 26.19
N ASP A 59 -13.84 6.61 25.38
CA ASP A 59 -13.02 5.41 25.16
C ASP A 59 -12.07 5.59 23.95
N GLY A 60 -12.24 6.65 23.15
CA GLY A 60 -11.40 7.00 22.02
C GLY A 60 -12.13 6.94 20.67
N TYR A 61 -11.59 6.20 19.71
CA TYR A 61 -12.02 6.18 18.33
C TYR A 61 -13.45 5.64 18.12
N ARG A 62 -14.28 6.43 17.42
CA ARG A 62 -15.62 6.04 16.98
C ARG A 62 -15.81 6.12 15.46
N GLY A 63 -14.84 6.63 14.71
CA GLY A 63 -14.84 6.62 13.26
C GLY A 63 -14.13 7.81 12.63
N TRP A 64 -13.82 7.65 11.34
CA TRP A 64 -13.18 8.68 10.50
C TRP A 64 -13.79 8.67 9.10
N GLY A 65 -14.48 9.72 8.76
CA GLY A 65 -15.15 9.87 7.46
C GLY A 65 -14.32 10.65 6.42
N GLY A 66 -13.15 11.18 6.79
CA GLY A 66 -12.38 12.03 5.87
C GLY A 66 -13.22 13.20 5.35
N GLY A 67 -13.03 13.60 4.11
CA GLY A 67 -13.73 14.70 3.44
C GLY A 67 -15.13 14.36 2.93
N THR A 68 -15.81 13.34 3.48
CA THR A 68 -17.19 13.02 3.10
C THR A 68 -18.14 14.18 3.39
N THR A 69 -19.18 14.31 2.58
CA THR A 69 -20.31 15.22 2.83
C THR A 69 -21.55 14.49 3.36
N GLU A 70 -21.46 13.15 3.52
CA GLU A 70 -22.56 12.35 4.06
C GLU A 70 -22.69 12.60 5.58
N PRO A 71 -23.92 12.68 6.12
CA PRO A 71 -24.12 12.73 7.55
C PRO A 71 -23.52 11.50 8.25
N THR A 72 -22.83 11.72 9.36
CA THR A 72 -22.36 10.66 10.23
C THR A 72 -23.44 10.27 11.21
N ILE A 73 -23.80 8.98 11.25
CA ILE A 73 -24.73 8.43 12.25
C ILE A 73 -24.04 7.33 13.02
N VAL A 74 -24.06 7.39 14.35
CA VAL A 74 -23.51 6.37 15.23
C VAL A 74 -24.54 5.99 16.28
N GLY A 75 -24.95 4.74 16.26
CA GLY A 75 -25.89 4.13 17.21
C GLY A 75 -25.27 2.97 17.98
N GLU A 76 -26.08 2.35 18.85
CA GLU A 76 -25.65 1.22 19.67
C GLU A 76 -25.37 -0.04 18.84
N THR A 77 -26.15 -0.30 17.78
CA THR A 77 -26.10 -1.53 16.97
C THR A 77 -25.76 -1.29 15.51
N ALA A 78 -25.92 -0.05 15.02
CA ALA A 78 -25.64 0.35 13.66
C ALA A 78 -24.90 1.68 13.60
N ALA A 79 -24.08 1.88 12.56
CA ALA A 79 -23.41 3.14 12.29
C ALA A 79 -23.24 3.34 10.78
N SER A 80 -23.04 4.58 10.37
CA SER A 80 -22.58 4.92 9.03
C SER A 80 -21.27 4.18 8.71
N ARG A 81 -20.98 4.00 7.42
CA ARG A 81 -19.69 3.45 6.96
C ARG A 81 -18.52 4.24 7.57
N ALA A 82 -17.40 3.58 7.82
CA ALA A 82 -16.23 4.10 8.52
C ALA A 82 -16.44 4.42 10.01
N TYR A 83 -17.62 4.17 10.58
CA TYR A 83 -17.91 4.44 11.99
C TYR A 83 -18.26 3.16 12.74
N VAL A 84 -17.86 3.12 14.02
CA VAL A 84 -18.01 1.96 14.90
C VAL A 84 -19.28 2.10 15.74
N PRO A 85 -20.27 1.19 15.60
CA PRO A 85 -21.41 1.13 16.50
C PRO A 85 -20.99 0.66 17.89
N GLY A 86 -21.80 0.92 18.89
CA GLY A 86 -21.56 0.48 20.24
C GLY A 86 -22.25 1.39 21.26
N PRO A 87 -22.14 1.11 22.57
CA PRO A 87 -22.82 1.86 23.61
C PRO A 87 -22.62 3.37 23.48
N ILE A 88 -23.72 4.12 23.53
CA ILE A 88 -23.68 5.58 23.54
C ILE A 88 -23.60 6.03 25.00
N LYS A 89 -22.37 6.20 25.47
CA LYS A 89 -22.09 6.59 26.87
C LYS A 89 -22.39 8.06 27.09
N PRO A 90 -23.09 8.43 28.19
CA PRO A 90 -23.28 9.83 28.53
C PRO A 90 -21.96 10.48 28.90
N GLY A 91 -21.83 11.79 28.62
CA GLY A 91 -20.63 12.58 28.89
C GLY A 91 -20.11 13.27 27.64
N THR A 92 -18.89 13.76 27.67
CA THR A 92 -18.33 14.57 26.58
C THR A 92 -17.84 13.71 25.44
N TRP A 93 -18.37 13.95 24.27
CA TRP A 93 -17.91 13.42 22.97
C TRP A 93 -17.28 14.54 22.17
N ARG A 94 -16.53 14.19 21.10
CA ARG A 94 -15.81 15.16 20.29
C ARG A 94 -15.95 14.86 18.81
N VAL A 95 -16.38 15.86 18.04
CA VAL A 95 -16.15 15.84 16.60
C VAL A 95 -14.68 16.16 16.36
N VAL A 96 -14.00 15.29 15.62
CA VAL A 96 -12.62 15.54 15.15
C VAL A 96 -12.71 16.26 13.83
N VAL A 97 -12.01 17.39 13.72
CA VAL A 97 -11.92 18.14 12.46
C VAL A 97 -10.48 18.15 11.98
N GLY A 98 -10.24 17.67 10.78
CA GLY A 98 -8.95 17.69 10.11
C GLY A 98 -8.85 18.85 9.12
N LYS A 99 -7.70 19.51 9.06
CA LYS A 99 -7.41 20.62 8.13
C LYS A 99 -6.76 20.04 6.87
N ALA A 100 -7.52 19.27 6.07
CA ALA A 100 -7.00 18.61 4.88
C ALA A 100 -6.43 19.60 3.87
N LYS A 101 -7.15 20.71 3.64
CA LYS A 101 -6.71 21.81 2.79
C LYS A 101 -7.30 23.12 3.28
N VAL A 102 -6.46 24.10 3.64
CA VAL A 102 -6.88 25.44 4.02
C VAL A 102 -6.09 26.44 3.21
N VAL A 103 -6.70 27.00 2.16
CA VAL A 103 -6.08 27.97 1.23
C VAL A 103 -6.73 29.33 1.31
N ALA A 104 -8.01 29.41 1.71
CA ALA A 104 -8.72 30.66 1.95
C ALA A 104 -8.91 30.88 3.45
N SER A 105 -8.59 32.09 3.93
CA SER A 105 -8.70 32.48 5.33
C SER A 105 -9.60 33.72 5.48
N PRO A 106 -10.50 33.76 6.48
CA PRO A 106 -10.72 32.74 7.49
C PRO A 106 -11.43 31.49 6.90
N ALA A 107 -10.94 30.29 7.23
CA ALA A 107 -11.67 29.06 6.98
C ALA A 107 -12.76 28.88 8.05
N LEU A 108 -13.93 28.42 7.66
CA LEU A 108 -15.08 28.27 8.55
C LEU A 108 -15.49 26.81 8.65
N TYR A 109 -16.19 26.46 9.72
CA TYR A 109 -16.89 25.19 9.86
C TYR A 109 -18.30 25.40 10.41
N HIS A 110 -19.18 24.46 10.05
CA HIS A 110 -20.51 24.32 10.61
C HIS A 110 -20.78 22.86 10.96
N VAL A 111 -21.28 22.60 12.16
CA VAL A 111 -21.63 21.24 12.61
C VAL A 111 -22.97 21.30 13.34
N GLU A 112 -23.89 20.42 12.93
CA GLU A 112 -25.16 20.18 13.62
C GLU A 112 -25.16 18.77 14.20
N ILE A 113 -25.53 18.63 15.48
CA ILE A 113 -25.54 17.35 16.19
C ILE A 113 -26.94 17.08 16.73
N ASP A 114 -27.56 16.02 16.24
CA ASP A 114 -28.83 15.51 16.75
C ASP A 114 -28.59 14.32 17.69
N LEU A 115 -29.16 14.42 18.89
CA LEU A 115 -29.12 13.36 19.89
C LEU A 115 -30.49 12.68 19.96
N ARG A 116 -30.56 11.41 19.59
CA ARG A 116 -31.83 10.68 19.45
C ARG A 116 -32.01 9.63 20.55
N SER A 117 -33.23 9.51 21.06
CA SER A 117 -33.62 8.48 22.01
C SER A 117 -34.03 7.15 21.37
N ALA A 118 -34.06 7.09 20.03
CA ALA A 118 -34.37 5.89 19.26
C ALA A 118 -33.46 5.85 18.00
N PRO A 119 -33.03 4.66 17.57
CA PRO A 119 -32.22 4.51 16.37
C PRO A 119 -33.05 4.76 15.10
N THR A 120 -32.40 5.31 14.07
CA THR A 120 -32.95 5.51 12.72
C THR A 120 -32.32 4.59 11.70
N LEU A 121 -31.08 4.13 11.95
CA LEU A 121 -30.43 3.15 11.08
C LEU A 121 -30.96 1.75 11.36
N SER A 122 -31.14 0.98 10.28
CA SER A 122 -31.38 -0.45 10.38
C SER A 122 -30.11 -1.19 10.78
N ASP A 123 -30.24 -2.23 11.56
CA ASP A 123 -29.13 -3.10 11.93
C ASP A 123 -28.51 -3.74 10.67
N VAL A 124 -27.19 -3.70 10.59
CA VAL A 124 -26.41 -4.39 9.56
C VAL A 124 -25.65 -5.51 10.26
N PRO A 125 -25.76 -6.77 9.80
CA PRO A 125 -25.01 -7.87 10.38
C PRO A 125 -23.51 -7.59 10.35
N ARG A 126 -22.86 -7.59 11.51
CA ARG A 126 -21.43 -7.44 11.71
C ARG A 126 -20.93 -8.62 12.51
N SER A 127 -19.74 -9.11 12.18
CA SER A 127 -19.10 -10.22 12.90
C SER A 127 -17.69 -9.80 13.31
N PRO A 128 -17.27 -10.03 14.55
CA PRO A 128 -15.89 -9.80 14.94
C PRO A 128 -14.94 -10.55 14.00
N TYR A 129 -13.90 -9.88 13.54
CA TYR A 129 -12.91 -10.48 12.66
C TYR A 129 -12.31 -11.76 13.28
N GLN A 130 -12.30 -12.83 12.50
CA GLN A 130 -11.63 -14.09 12.82
C GLN A 130 -10.49 -14.35 11.84
N VAL A 131 -9.35 -14.80 12.36
CA VAL A 131 -8.23 -15.17 11.50
C VAL A 131 -8.62 -16.38 10.68
N ALA A 132 -8.60 -16.23 9.36
CA ALA A 132 -8.93 -17.31 8.44
C ALA A 132 -7.89 -18.44 8.51
N THR A 133 -8.37 -19.69 8.44
CA THR A 133 -7.47 -20.85 8.25
C THR A 133 -6.81 -20.78 6.87
N PRO A 134 -5.63 -21.42 6.69
CA PRO A 134 -4.98 -21.47 5.38
C PRO A 134 -5.91 -21.97 4.28
N ARG A 135 -5.95 -21.26 3.15
CA ARG A 135 -6.77 -21.60 1.98
C ARG A 135 -6.10 -22.65 1.08
N LYS A 136 -4.76 -22.61 1.04
CA LYS A 136 -3.89 -23.54 0.34
C LYS A 136 -2.62 -23.75 1.15
N THR A 137 -1.98 -24.93 1.05
CA THR A 137 -0.77 -25.30 1.81
C THR A 137 0.32 -25.81 0.89
N GLU A 138 0.67 -25.05 -0.13
CA GLU A 138 1.77 -25.37 -1.05
C GLU A 138 2.74 -24.19 -1.18
N LEU A 139 4.03 -24.49 -1.34
CA LEU A 139 5.05 -23.48 -1.59
C LEU A 139 4.97 -23.00 -3.04
N ARG A 140 4.46 -21.81 -3.26
CA ARG A 140 4.40 -21.15 -4.57
C ARG A 140 4.35 -19.63 -4.45
N TYR A 141 4.34 -18.95 -5.58
CA TYR A 141 3.95 -17.55 -5.64
C TYR A 141 2.43 -17.42 -5.61
N TYR A 142 1.91 -16.64 -4.66
CA TYR A 142 0.52 -16.24 -4.56
C TYR A 142 0.39 -14.82 -5.06
N ALA A 143 -0.55 -14.59 -5.97
CA ALA A 143 -0.80 -13.30 -6.57
C ALA A 143 -1.81 -12.49 -5.73
N GLY A 144 -1.52 -11.24 -5.48
CA GLY A 144 -2.44 -10.37 -4.75
C GLY A 144 -2.20 -8.89 -4.96
N ASP A 145 -3.04 -8.11 -4.31
CA ASP A 145 -3.00 -6.66 -4.31
C ASP A 145 -2.96 -6.18 -2.86
N PHE A 146 -1.97 -5.32 -2.54
CA PHE A 146 -1.75 -4.81 -1.18
C PHE A 146 -2.31 -3.41 -0.95
N HIS A 147 -3.21 -2.92 -1.82
CA HIS A 147 -3.80 -1.61 -1.65
C HIS A 147 -5.18 -1.53 -2.33
N VAL A 148 -6.23 -1.84 -1.58
CA VAL A 148 -7.61 -1.89 -2.10
C VAL A 148 -8.56 -1.28 -1.09
N HIS A 149 -9.47 -0.42 -1.57
CA HIS A 149 -10.49 0.24 -0.75
C HIS A 149 -11.87 -0.36 -0.93
N SER A 150 -12.62 -0.41 0.17
CA SER A 150 -14.03 -0.76 0.16
C SER A 150 -14.89 0.47 0.45
N ARG A 151 -16.21 0.27 0.45
CA ARG A 151 -17.15 1.31 0.85
C ARG A 151 -16.95 1.84 2.28
N GLU A 152 -16.17 1.15 3.11
CA GLU A 152 -15.82 1.61 4.45
C GLU A 152 -14.77 2.75 4.41
N SER A 153 -14.02 2.91 3.33
CA SER A 153 -13.43 4.19 2.94
C SER A 153 -14.52 5.06 2.33
N THR A 154 -14.79 6.23 2.91
CA THR A 154 -15.95 7.04 2.50
C THR A 154 -15.86 7.62 1.09
N ASP A 155 -14.68 7.67 0.51
CA ASP A 155 -14.38 8.04 -0.88
C ASP A 155 -14.46 6.85 -1.86
N ALA A 156 -14.45 5.62 -1.35
CA ALA A 156 -14.65 4.41 -2.16
C ALA A 156 -16.13 3.96 -2.17
N LYS A 157 -16.49 3.13 -3.15
CA LYS A 157 -17.88 2.68 -3.36
C LYS A 157 -18.07 1.17 -3.23
N PRO A 158 -17.10 0.30 -3.62
CA PRO A 158 -17.35 -1.12 -3.73
C PRO A 158 -17.57 -1.79 -2.38
N THR A 159 -18.45 -2.77 -2.38
CA THR A 159 -18.54 -3.76 -1.32
C THR A 159 -17.33 -4.71 -1.38
N LEU A 160 -17.05 -5.41 -0.28
CA LEU A 160 -16.02 -6.46 -0.28
C LEU A 160 -16.33 -7.59 -1.28
N ASP A 161 -17.60 -7.94 -1.48
CA ASP A 161 -18.04 -8.93 -2.47
C ASP A 161 -17.65 -8.49 -3.90
N GLU A 162 -17.82 -7.21 -4.25
CA GLU A 162 -17.45 -6.65 -5.56
C GLU A 162 -15.94 -6.63 -5.76
N ASN A 163 -15.17 -6.23 -4.73
CA ASN A 163 -13.71 -6.27 -4.75
C ASN A 163 -13.18 -7.68 -4.97
N VAL A 164 -13.67 -8.66 -4.19
CA VAL A 164 -13.28 -10.07 -4.35
C VAL A 164 -13.68 -10.62 -5.71
N ALA A 165 -14.86 -10.27 -6.22
CA ALA A 165 -15.29 -10.70 -7.54
C ALA A 165 -14.36 -10.19 -8.65
N LEU A 166 -13.89 -8.94 -8.58
CA LEU A 166 -12.90 -8.40 -9.52
C LEU A 166 -11.55 -9.10 -9.34
N ALA A 167 -11.02 -9.17 -8.13
CA ALA A 167 -9.74 -9.80 -7.84
C ALA A 167 -9.66 -11.24 -8.38
N LYS A 168 -10.73 -12.02 -8.22
CA LYS A 168 -10.85 -13.38 -8.78
C LYS A 168 -10.85 -13.39 -10.31
N ARG A 169 -11.54 -12.44 -10.95
CA ARG A 169 -11.51 -12.32 -12.43
C ARG A 169 -10.10 -11.97 -12.94
N GLN A 170 -9.34 -11.21 -12.16
CA GLN A 170 -7.93 -10.90 -12.45
C GLN A 170 -6.96 -12.05 -12.10
N GLY A 171 -7.46 -13.16 -11.55
CA GLY A 171 -6.64 -14.33 -11.22
C GLY A 171 -5.84 -14.18 -9.93
N LEU A 172 -6.22 -13.27 -9.04
CA LEU A 172 -5.57 -13.09 -7.75
C LEU A 172 -6.00 -14.16 -6.74
N ASP A 173 -5.11 -14.48 -5.79
CA ASP A 173 -5.35 -15.38 -4.67
C ASP A 173 -5.81 -14.62 -3.41
N PHE A 174 -5.41 -13.35 -3.27
CA PHE A 174 -5.72 -12.52 -2.11
C PHE A 174 -5.79 -11.02 -2.45
N ILE A 175 -6.43 -10.26 -1.58
CA ILE A 175 -6.31 -8.80 -1.50
C ILE A 175 -6.17 -8.35 -0.05
N GLU A 176 -5.43 -7.29 0.19
CA GLU A 176 -5.44 -6.57 1.45
C GLU A 176 -6.47 -5.45 1.38
N MET A 177 -7.30 -5.34 2.42
CA MET A 177 -8.28 -4.27 2.54
C MET A 177 -7.69 -3.15 3.39
N SER A 178 -7.39 -2.03 2.76
CA SER A 178 -6.64 -0.90 3.31
C SER A 178 -7.47 0.38 3.44
N ASP A 179 -8.71 0.26 3.90
CA ASP A 179 -9.60 1.42 4.05
C ASP A 179 -8.97 2.54 4.91
N HIS A 180 -9.17 3.80 4.53
CA HIS A 180 -8.55 4.98 5.15
C HIS A 180 -8.90 5.12 6.64
N ASN A 181 -7.89 5.00 7.51
CA ASN A 181 -7.97 5.25 8.95
C ASN A 181 -9.15 4.56 9.65
N THR A 182 -9.67 3.44 9.13
CA THR A 182 -10.77 2.68 9.71
C THR A 182 -10.46 1.19 9.80
N ILE A 183 -11.23 0.49 10.62
CA ILE A 183 -11.19 -0.98 10.77
C ILE A 183 -12.57 -1.60 10.53
N THR A 184 -13.56 -0.81 10.13
CA THR A 184 -14.96 -1.27 10.06
C THR A 184 -15.21 -2.27 8.94
N GLN A 185 -14.37 -2.32 7.91
CA GLN A 185 -14.38 -3.35 6.87
C GLN A 185 -14.20 -4.76 7.44
N LEU A 186 -13.48 -4.91 8.56
CA LEU A 186 -13.20 -6.21 9.19
C LEU A 186 -14.48 -6.90 9.68
N ASP A 187 -15.50 -6.14 10.04
CA ASP A 187 -16.79 -6.65 10.50
C ASP A 187 -17.56 -7.45 9.42
N PHE A 188 -17.15 -7.32 8.17
CA PHE A 188 -17.79 -7.95 7.00
C PHE A 188 -16.96 -9.08 6.39
N PHE A 189 -15.71 -9.30 6.84
CA PHE A 189 -14.79 -10.30 6.29
C PHE A 189 -15.36 -11.71 6.37
N ASP A 190 -15.92 -12.11 7.52
CA ASP A 190 -16.44 -13.46 7.73
C ASP A 190 -17.54 -13.81 6.72
N GLY A 191 -18.46 -12.86 6.47
CA GLY A 191 -19.53 -13.03 5.51
C GLY A 191 -19.05 -13.27 4.08
N VAL A 192 -17.98 -12.56 3.66
CA VAL A 192 -17.40 -12.71 2.32
C VAL A 192 -16.53 -13.96 2.23
N GLN A 193 -15.67 -14.20 3.22
CA GLN A 193 -14.77 -15.36 3.22
C GLN A 193 -15.53 -16.70 3.33
N THR A 194 -16.71 -16.72 3.92
CA THR A 194 -17.58 -17.90 3.94
C THR A 194 -18.11 -18.22 2.53
N LYS A 195 -18.46 -17.21 1.74
CA LYS A 195 -18.90 -17.38 0.34
C LYS A 195 -17.75 -17.75 -0.58
N GLU A 196 -16.55 -17.26 -0.26
CA GLU A 196 -15.34 -17.37 -1.09
C GLU A 196 -14.20 -18.10 -0.34
N PRO A 197 -14.37 -19.40 -0.02
CA PRO A 197 -13.45 -20.13 0.86
C PRO A 197 -12.05 -20.35 0.28
N ALA A 198 -11.85 -20.19 -1.02
CA ALA A 198 -10.56 -20.32 -1.69
C ALA A 198 -9.79 -18.99 -1.79
N PHE A 199 -10.46 -17.86 -1.55
CA PHE A 199 -9.88 -16.53 -1.63
C PHE A 199 -9.48 -16.03 -0.24
N LEU A 200 -8.42 -15.22 -0.14
CA LEU A 200 -7.97 -14.68 1.15
C LEU A 200 -8.16 -13.15 1.18
N LEU A 201 -8.88 -12.67 2.20
CA LEU A 201 -8.86 -11.26 2.60
C LEU A 201 -7.80 -11.07 3.68
N ILE A 202 -6.90 -10.14 3.48
CA ILE A 202 -5.89 -9.72 4.47
C ILE A 202 -6.41 -8.46 5.16
N PRO A 203 -6.47 -8.41 6.50
CA PRO A 203 -6.83 -7.20 7.22
C PRO A 203 -5.74 -6.14 7.06
N GLY A 204 -6.13 -4.88 7.02
CA GLY A 204 -5.21 -3.76 6.96
C GLY A 204 -5.90 -2.44 7.16
N ILE A 205 -5.14 -1.39 7.13
CA ILE A 205 -5.57 0.01 7.21
C ILE A 205 -4.62 0.82 6.34
N GLU A 206 -5.12 1.65 5.47
CA GLU A 206 -4.27 2.72 5.00
C GLU A 206 -4.21 3.81 6.08
N PHE A 207 -3.07 3.87 6.76
CA PHE A 207 -2.73 4.92 7.70
C PHE A 207 -2.47 6.21 6.93
N THR A 208 -3.50 7.02 6.80
CA THR A 208 -3.55 8.20 5.95
C THR A 208 -3.31 9.46 6.77
N THR A 209 -2.30 10.23 6.40
CA THR A 209 -1.99 11.53 6.98
C THR A 209 -1.83 12.59 5.90
N TYR A 210 -1.77 13.87 6.26
CA TYR A 210 -1.54 14.95 5.29
C TYR A 210 -0.07 15.08 4.83
N LYS A 211 0.80 14.13 5.22
CA LYS A 211 2.25 14.15 4.91
C LYS A 211 2.79 12.80 4.44
N GLY A 212 1.92 11.90 4.07
CA GLY A 212 2.28 10.56 3.60
C GLY A 212 1.27 9.53 4.05
N HIS A 213 1.12 8.48 3.24
CA HIS A 213 0.26 7.34 3.51
C HIS A 213 1.09 6.06 3.64
N ALA A 214 0.62 5.12 4.45
CA ALA A 214 1.26 3.83 4.59
C ALA A 214 0.21 2.76 4.91
N ASN A 215 0.31 1.59 4.30
CA ASN A 215 -0.51 0.45 4.69
C ASN A 215 0.04 -0.20 5.97
N ALA A 216 -0.84 -0.43 6.91
CA ALA A 216 -0.61 -1.26 8.08
C ALA A 216 -1.11 -2.68 7.76
N ILE A 217 -0.37 -3.43 6.93
CA ILE A 217 -0.76 -4.75 6.43
C ILE A 217 -0.87 -5.73 7.60
N GLY A 218 -2.02 -6.34 7.77
CA GLY A 218 -2.30 -7.24 8.89
C GLY A 218 -2.82 -6.57 10.16
N ALA A 219 -3.00 -5.23 10.17
CA ALA A 219 -3.55 -4.51 11.31
C ALA A 219 -5.01 -4.87 11.55
N ARG A 220 -5.39 -4.93 12.83
CA ARG A 220 -6.73 -5.30 13.30
C ARG A 220 -7.29 -4.33 14.33
N SER A 221 -6.54 -3.31 14.65
CA SER A 221 -6.93 -2.25 15.57
C SER A 221 -6.53 -0.91 14.98
N TRP A 222 -7.39 0.06 15.16
CA TRP A 222 -7.16 1.41 14.70
C TRP A 222 -5.84 1.99 15.24
N VAL A 223 -5.20 2.83 14.43
CA VAL A 223 -3.96 3.55 14.73
C VAL A 223 -4.23 5.04 14.69
N ASP A 224 -3.74 5.79 15.67
CA ASP A 224 -3.98 7.24 15.73
C ASP A 224 -3.19 7.99 14.66
N HIS A 225 -3.90 8.50 13.66
CA HIS A 225 -3.36 9.19 12.49
C HIS A 225 -3.23 10.72 12.67
N LYS A 226 -3.68 11.26 13.80
CA LYS A 226 -3.69 12.71 14.07
C LYS A 226 -2.31 13.22 14.47
N ILE A 227 -1.32 13.00 13.59
CA ILE A 227 0.08 13.37 13.84
C ILE A 227 0.21 14.85 14.19
N GLY A 228 0.98 15.14 15.25
CA GLY A 228 1.17 16.50 15.79
C GLY A 228 0.24 16.84 16.95
N GLN A 229 -0.76 16.00 17.25
CA GLN A 229 -1.49 16.11 18.51
C GLN A 229 -0.57 15.71 19.68
N PRO A 230 -0.83 16.19 20.92
CA PRO A 230 -0.04 15.79 22.07
C PRO A 230 0.09 14.27 22.21
N GLY A 231 1.33 13.78 22.15
CA GLY A 231 1.63 12.34 22.24
C GLY A 231 1.44 11.55 20.95
N VAL A 232 0.98 12.15 19.85
CA VAL A 232 0.78 11.47 18.56
C VAL A 232 1.90 11.84 17.60
N THR A 233 2.80 10.90 17.35
CA THR A 233 3.96 11.06 16.45
C THR A 233 3.97 9.96 15.41
N ILE A 234 4.63 10.20 14.27
CA ILE A 234 4.79 9.18 13.23
C ILE A 234 5.54 7.94 13.76
N GLU A 235 6.55 8.15 14.61
CA GLU A 235 7.28 7.08 15.26
C GLU A 235 6.37 6.24 16.17
N GLY A 236 5.52 6.90 16.97
CA GLY A 236 4.56 6.23 17.84
C GLY A 236 3.47 5.49 17.08
N ALA A 237 3.01 6.03 15.95
CA ALA A 237 2.06 5.34 15.06
C ALA A 237 2.69 4.09 14.43
N ALA A 238 3.93 4.18 13.96
CA ALA A 238 4.68 3.04 13.45
C ALA A 238 4.86 1.95 14.53
N ASP A 239 5.15 2.33 15.76
CA ASP A 239 5.25 1.39 16.89
C ASP A 239 3.91 0.71 17.19
N GLN A 240 2.79 1.43 17.12
CA GLN A 240 1.44 0.84 17.26
C GLN A 240 1.13 -0.17 16.15
N ILE A 241 1.52 0.11 14.90
CA ILE A 241 1.37 -0.82 13.76
C ILE A 241 2.19 -2.08 14.02
N ILE A 242 3.47 -1.93 14.34
CA ILE A 242 4.40 -3.05 14.58
C ILE A 242 3.97 -3.88 15.79
N ALA A 243 3.48 -3.24 16.85
CA ALA A 243 3.01 -3.94 18.06
C ALA A 243 1.81 -4.86 17.81
N GLN A 244 1.02 -4.60 16.78
CA GLN A 244 -0.05 -5.51 16.32
C GLN A 244 0.48 -6.71 15.52
N GLY A 245 1.79 -6.78 15.24
CA GLY A 245 2.39 -7.72 14.31
C GLY A 245 2.11 -7.37 12.85
N ALA A 246 1.66 -6.15 12.57
CA ALA A 246 1.43 -5.65 11.21
C ALA A 246 2.73 -5.18 10.55
N ILE A 247 2.70 -5.02 9.24
CA ILE A 247 3.81 -4.51 8.42
C ILE A 247 3.46 -3.08 8.00
N LEU A 248 4.34 -2.12 8.30
CA LEU A 248 4.21 -0.77 7.78
C LEU A 248 4.82 -0.72 6.38
N SER A 249 4.01 -0.53 5.36
CA SER A 249 4.43 -0.34 3.96
C SER A 249 4.15 1.09 3.53
N ILE A 250 5.18 1.82 3.09
CA ILE A 250 5.00 3.18 2.57
C ILE A 250 4.31 3.11 1.21
N ASN A 251 3.14 3.76 1.09
CA ASN A 251 2.33 3.78 -0.13
C ASN A 251 2.79 4.91 -1.06
N HIS A 252 2.66 4.68 -2.37
CA HIS A 252 2.86 5.68 -3.44
C HIS A 252 3.81 6.85 -3.06
N PRO A 253 5.07 6.56 -2.62
CA PRO A 253 5.90 7.49 -1.85
C PRO A 253 6.24 8.79 -2.56
N VAL A 254 6.12 8.83 -3.88
CA VAL A 254 6.49 9.97 -4.74
C VAL A 254 5.29 10.54 -5.51
N LEU A 255 4.08 10.04 -5.25
CA LEU A 255 2.89 10.45 -5.95
C LEU A 255 2.37 11.79 -5.37
N ASP A 256 2.68 12.90 -6.00
CA ASP A 256 2.17 14.23 -5.63
C ASP A 256 1.15 14.70 -6.67
N LEU A 257 -0.12 14.49 -6.40
CA LEU A 257 -1.25 14.84 -7.29
C LEU A 257 -2.01 16.09 -6.79
N GLY A 258 -1.48 16.81 -5.81
CA GLY A 258 -2.13 17.98 -5.22
C GLY A 258 -3.50 17.64 -4.65
N ASP A 259 -4.55 18.35 -5.12
CA ASP A 259 -5.91 18.19 -4.60
C ASP A 259 -6.58 16.84 -4.95
N LEU A 260 -6.04 16.11 -5.92
CA LEU A 260 -6.59 14.79 -6.31
C LEU A 260 -6.22 13.71 -5.29
N CYS A 261 -5.11 13.91 -4.58
CA CYS A 261 -4.69 13.04 -3.49
C CYS A 261 -3.92 13.85 -2.45
N ILE A 262 -4.63 14.33 -1.43
CA ILE A 262 -4.05 15.19 -0.40
C ILE A 262 -3.13 14.37 0.50
N GLY A 263 -1.84 14.75 0.53
CA GLY A 263 -0.86 14.10 1.39
C GLY A 263 -0.28 12.80 0.88
N CYS A 264 -0.56 12.37 -0.35
CA CYS A 264 -0.10 11.08 -0.89
C CYS A 264 1.41 10.89 -0.82
N ALA A 265 2.20 11.85 -1.29
CA ALA A 265 3.66 11.73 -1.27
C ALA A 265 4.21 11.66 0.17
N TRP A 266 5.10 10.69 0.42
CA TRP A 266 5.69 10.49 1.74
C TRP A 266 6.67 11.61 2.11
N LYS A 267 6.32 12.39 3.13
CA LYS A 267 7.12 13.53 3.65
C LYS A 267 7.50 13.36 5.13
N HIS A 268 7.12 12.24 5.76
CA HIS A 268 7.49 11.97 7.14
C HIS A 268 8.96 11.57 7.28
N GLN A 269 9.57 11.98 8.38
CA GLN A 269 10.85 11.46 8.84
C GLN A 269 10.56 10.28 9.78
N LEU A 270 10.79 9.07 9.31
CA LEU A 270 10.58 7.82 10.03
C LEU A 270 11.88 7.04 10.07
N ASP A 271 12.17 6.41 11.20
CA ASP A 271 13.28 5.46 11.29
C ASP A 271 13.11 4.36 10.23
N PRO A 272 14.03 4.23 9.26
CA PRO A 272 13.90 3.27 8.17
C PRO A 272 13.82 1.81 8.64
N ARG A 273 14.26 1.51 9.87
CA ARG A 273 14.13 0.17 10.49
C ARG A 273 12.69 -0.22 10.79
N LYS A 274 11.76 0.73 10.82
CA LYS A 274 10.32 0.49 11.03
C LYS A 274 9.57 0.27 9.71
N VAL A 275 10.22 0.53 8.57
CA VAL A 275 9.63 0.31 7.24
C VAL A 275 9.74 -1.17 6.88
N GLY A 276 8.61 -1.82 6.68
CA GLY A 276 8.52 -3.23 6.34
C GLY A 276 8.15 -3.51 4.88
N GLY A 277 7.81 -2.48 4.08
CA GLY A 277 7.51 -2.55 2.65
C GLY A 277 7.56 -1.18 2.00
N VAL A 278 7.74 -1.14 0.68
CA VAL A 278 7.61 0.09 -0.13
C VAL A 278 6.81 -0.25 -1.37
N GLU A 279 5.78 0.51 -1.62
CA GLU A 279 4.98 0.43 -2.83
C GLU A 279 5.73 1.09 -3.99
N ILE A 280 6.19 0.25 -4.93
CA ILE A 280 6.95 0.70 -6.11
C ILE A 280 6.08 0.87 -7.36
N GLY A 281 4.83 0.45 -7.30
CA GLY A 281 3.83 0.62 -8.32
C GLY A 281 2.48 0.89 -7.70
N THR A 282 1.80 1.95 -8.16
CA THR A 282 0.48 2.37 -7.75
C THR A 282 -0.26 2.90 -8.94
N GLY A 283 -1.50 2.50 -9.04
CA GLY A 283 -2.51 3.10 -9.94
C GLY A 283 -2.10 3.32 -11.40
N GLY A 284 -3.01 3.04 -12.32
CA GLY A 284 -3.10 3.62 -13.66
C GLY A 284 -1.87 3.63 -14.57
N LEU A 285 -1.07 2.59 -14.60
CA LEU A 285 0.16 2.53 -15.41
C LEU A 285 -0.06 2.76 -16.91
N SER A 286 -1.18 2.31 -17.45
CA SER A 286 -1.52 2.52 -18.87
C SER A 286 -1.52 4.00 -19.29
N LYS A 287 -1.38 4.96 -18.36
CA LYS A 287 -1.48 6.40 -18.64
C LYS A 287 -0.46 7.29 -17.92
N GLY A 288 0.69 6.76 -17.53
CA GLY A 288 1.78 7.54 -16.92
C GLY A 288 2.38 6.94 -15.65
N GLY A 289 1.86 5.82 -15.18
CA GLY A 289 2.36 5.15 -13.99
C GLY A 289 3.81 4.66 -14.09
N SER A 290 4.31 4.38 -15.30
CA SER A 290 5.74 4.04 -15.50
C SER A 290 6.68 5.15 -15.01
N LEU A 291 6.28 6.43 -15.11
CA LEU A 291 7.07 7.55 -14.60
C LEU A 291 7.13 7.52 -13.06
N PHE A 292 6.00 7.30 -12.41
CA PHE A 292 5.92 7.21 -10.94
C PHE A 292 6.66 5.98 -10.44
N SER A 293 6.51 4.82 -11.09
CA SER A 293 7.20 3.59 -10.72
C SER A 293 8.71 3.73 -10.76
N ALA A 294 9.29 4.40 -11.75
CA ALA A 294 10.73 4.66 -11.80
C ALA A 294 11.21 5.48 -10.59
N HIS A 295 10.45 6.52 -10.19
CA HIS A 295 10.78 7.32 -9.01
C HIS A 295 10.54 6.56 -7.70
N ALA A 296 9.48 5.74 -7.61
CA ALA A 296 9.20 4.90 -6.45
C ALA A 296 10.27 3.81 -6.26
N ILE A 297 10.77 3.21 -7.34
CA ILE A 297 11.92 2.29 -7.32
C ILE A 297 13.17 3.02 -6.80
N ALA A 298 13.43 4.25 -7.24
CA ALA A 298 14.54 5.04 -6.74
C ALA A 298 14.39 5.39 -5.25
N PHE A 299 13.19 5.69 -4.79
CA PHE A 299 12.88 5.89 -3.37
C PHE A 299 13.14 4.61 -2.56
N TRP A 300 12.70 3.45 -3.05
CA TRP A 300 12.97 2.15 -2.46
C TRP A 300 14.47 1.87 -2.38
N ASP A 301 15.23 2.07 -3.46
CA ASP A 301 16.67 1.91 -3.48
C ASP A 301 17.36 2.81 -2.44
N ALA A 302 16.89 4.04 -2.24
CA ALA A 302 17.43 4.96 -1.23
C ALA A 302 17.22 4.47 0.21
N ILE A 303 16.14 3.75 0.51
CA ILE A 303 15.94 3.08 1.80
C ILE A 303 16.91 1.91 1.95
N LEU A 304 17.07 1.10 0.91
CA LEU A 304 17.98 -0.04 0.91
C LEU A 304 19.46 0.38 1.05
N ASP A 305 19.83 1.54 0.51
CA ASP A 305 21.20 2.11 0.64
C ASP A 305 21.55 2.50 2.09
N GLN A 306 20.55 2.63 2.96
CA GLN A 306 20.73 2.80 4.39
C GLN A 306 20.95 1.46 5.14
N GLY A 307 21.13 0.35 4.42
CA GLY A 307 21.38 -0.98 4.98
C GLY A 307 20.13 -1.74 5.36
N MET A 308 18.94 -1.27 4.94
CA MET A 308 17.68 -1.94 5.20
C MET A 308 17.42 -3.06 4.18
N LYS A 309 16.65 -4.09 4.58
CA LYS A 309 16.20 -5.19 3.72
C LYS A 309 14.68 -5.14 3.61
N VAL A 310 14.18 -4.21 2.84
CA VAL A 310 12.76 -3.92 2.67
C VAL A 310 12.28 -4.46 1.33
N PRO A 311 11.18 -5.25 1.25
CA PRO A 311 10.62 -5.72 -0.01
C PRO A 311 9.97 -4.61 -0.83
N ALA A 312 9.94 -4.84 -2.15
CA ALA A 312 9.04 -4.12 -3.04
C ALA A 312 7.64 -4.71 -2.95
N LEU A 313 6.64 -3.85 -2.89
CA LEU A 313 5.23 -4.17 -3.00
C LEU A 313 4.59 -3.34 -4.11
N GLY A 314 3.40 -3.72 -4.53
CA GLY A 314 2.55 -2.97 -5.43
C GLY A 314 1.11 -3.09 -4.98
N GLY A 315 0.34 -2.05 -5.19
CA GLY A 315 -1.07 -1.96 -4.88
C GLY A 315 -1.81 -1.07 -5.85
N SER A 316 -3.05 -1.39 -6.15
CA SER A 316 -3.83 -0.66 -7.16
C SER A 316 -4.35 0.68 -6.67
N ASP A 317 -4.60 0.79 -5.39
CA ASP A 317 -5.33 1.92 -4.79
C ASP A 317 -6.76 2.06 -5.40
N ASP A 318 -7.35 0.89 -5.72
CA ASP A 318 -8.67 0.83 -6.39
C ASP A 318 -9.79 1.20 -5.43
N HIS A 319 -10.54 2.25 -5.77
CA HIS A 319 -11.69 2.75 -5.03
C HIS A 319 -13.05 2.38 -5.66
N ARG A 320 -13.06 1.57 -6.75
CA ARG A 320 -14.26 1.38 -7.58
C ARG A 320 -14.48 -0.02 -8.12
N ALA A 321 -13.74 -1.01 -7.67
CA ALA A 321 -13.73 -2.38 -8.19
C ALA A 321 -13.57 -2.42 -9.73
N GLY A 322 -12.68 -1.57 -10.25
CA GLY A 322 -12.36 -1.49 -11.67
C GLY A 322 -13.44 -0.81 -12.52
N VAL A 323 -14.47 -0.20 -11.93
CA VAL A 323 -15.44 0.59 -12.68
C VAL A 323 -14.85 1.97 -12.97
N SER A 324 -14.40 2.16 -14.21
CA SER A 324 -13.83 3.44 -14.64
C SER A 324 -14.94 4.42 -15.02
N ASP A 325 -14.91 5.61 -14.42
CA ASP A 325 -15.67 6.78 -14.88
C ASP A 325 -14.73 7.87 -15.47
N GLY A 326 -13.49 7.52 -15.69
CA GLY A 326 -12.43 8.41 -16.17
C GLY A 326 -11.10 7.70 -16.39
N ASN A 327 -10.06 8.49 -16.51
CA ASN A 327 -8.79 8.06 -17.10
C ASN A 327 -7.69 7.69 -16.10
N ALA A 328 -7.94 7.70 -14.80
CA ALA A 328 -6.91 7.68 -13.76
C ALA A 328 -6.99 6.48 -12.81
N GLU A 329 -7.84 5.49 -13.07
CA GLU A 329 -8.02 4.37 -12.15
C GLU A 329 -7.32 3.12 -12.61
N SER A 330 -6.74 2.45 -11.64
CA SER A 330 -6.12 1.16 -11.77
C SER A 330 -7.06 0.11 -11.20
N PRO A 331 -7.44 -0.92 -11.96
CA PRO A 331 -8.23 -2.00 -11.39
C PRO A 331 -7.39 -2.83 -10.43
N ILE A 332 -8.06 -3.47 -9.46
CA ILE A 332 -7.43 -4.45 -8.55
C ILE A 332 -6.51 -5.39 -9.35
N GLY A 333 -5.28 -5.53 -8.89
CA GLY A 333 -4.24 -6.31 -9.55
C GLY A 333 -3.38 -5.54 -10.54
N SER A 334 -3.60 -4.26 -10.72
CA SER A 334 -2.78 -3.36 -11.52
C SER A 334 -2.18 -2.24 -10.65
N PRO A 335 -1.03 -2.46 -10.01
CA PRO A 335 -0.10 -3.59 -10.11
C PRO A 335 -0.51 -4.85 -9.32
N THR A 336 0.19 -5.95 -9.60
CA THR A 336 0.07 -7.21 -8.84
C THR A 336 1.36 -7.52 -8.09
N THR A 337 1.25 -7.85 -6.81
CA THR A 337 2.37 -8.40 -6.03
C THR A 337 2.24 -9.92 -5.92
N LEU A 338 3.30 -10.62 -6.33
CA LEU A 338 3.42 -12.07 -6.10
C LEU A 338 4.28 -12.30 -4.86
N VAL A 339 3.76 -13.10 -3.92
CA VAL A 339 4.46 -13.44 -2.68
C VAL A 339 4.76 -14.93 -2.66
N ARG A 340 6.03 -15.30 -2.56
CA ARG A 340 6.44 -16.70 -2.40
C ARG A 340 6.23 -17.12 -0.96
N ALA A 341 5.20 -17.93 -0.72
CA ALA A 341 4.80 -18.37 0.61
C ALA A 341 4.51 -19.87 0.63
N ARG A 342 4.56 -20.49 1.81
CA ARG A 342 4.30 -21.93 2.02
C ARG A 342 2.81 -22.25 2.06
N GLU A 343 1.99 -21.22 2.30
CA GLU A 343 0.55 -21.35 2.41
C GLU A 343 -0.14 -20.01 2.09
N LEU A 344 -1.36 -20.10 1.62
CA LEU A 344 -2.25 -18.97 1.45
C LEU A 344 -3.01 -18.72 2.76
N SER A 345 -2.38 -18.00 3.66
CA SER A 345 -2.94 -17.51 4.91
C SER A 345 -2.41 -16.12 5.20
N VAL A 346 -3.05 -15.37 6.08
CA VAL A 346 -2.55 -14.06 6.50
C VAL A 346 -1.11 -14.18 7.01
N ALA A 347 -0.84 -15.16 7.89
CA ALA A 347 0.50 -15.39 8.41
C ALA A 347 1.50 -15.77 7.31
N GLY A 348 1.14 -16.70 6.41
CA GLY A 348 2.02 -17.16 5.34
C GLY A 348 2.39 -16.05 4.35
N ILE A 349 1.43 -15.22 3.95
CA ILE A 349 1.68 -14.08 3.06
C ILE A 349 2.53 -13.01 3.77
N MET A 350 2.19 -12.65 5.02
CA MET A 350 2.98 -11.67 5.78
C MET A 350 4.42 -12.15 6.04
N ASP A 351 4.62 -13.45 6.30
CA ASP A 351 5.97 -14.01 6.44
C ASP A 351 6.77 -13.94 5.14
N GLY A 352 6.12 -14.20 4.00
CA GLY A 352 6.73 -14.02 2.68
C GLY A 352 7.14 -12.57 2.41
N VAL A 353 6.28 -11.61 2.76
CA VAL A 353 6.58 -10.17 2.67
C VAL A 353 7.75 -9.79 3.58
N ARG A 354 7.72 -10.16 4.87
CA ARG A 354 8.81 -9.87 5.82
C ARG A 354 10.14 -10.47 5.37
N LYS A 355 10.10 -11.63 4.75
CA LYS A 355 11.29 -12.26 4.18
C LYS A 355 11.82 -11.50 2.96
N GLY A 356 11.02 -10.70 2.29
CA GLY A 356 11.36 -10.06 1.02
C GLY A 356 11.22 -11.00 -0.18
N ALA A 357 10.35 -12.03 -0.07
CA ALA A 357 10.12 -13.01 -1.12
C ALA A 357 9.01 -12.55 -2.08
N THR A 358 9.20 -11.38 -2.69
CA THR A 358 8.19 -10.71 -3.52
C THR A 358 8.67 -10.40 -4.93
N VAL A 359 7.71 -10.35 -5.86
CA VAL A 359 7.85 -9.87 -7.23
C VAL A 359 6.66 -8.98 -7.55
N VAL A 360 6.92 -7.82 -8.12
CA VAL A 360 5.86 -6.86 -8.51
C VAL A 360 5.73 -6.82 -10.02
N LYS A 361 4.55 -7.11 -10.53
CA LYS A 361 4.12 -6.87 -11.90
C LYS A 361 3.44 -5.51 -11.93
N LEU A 362 4.01 -4.56 -12.64
CA LEU A 362 3.67 -3.15 -12.50
C LEU A 362 2.39 -2.72 -13.22
N GLU A 363 2.02 -3.40 -14.31
CA GLU A 363 0.85 -3.00 -15.11
C GLU A 363 -0.35 -3.94 -14.98
N SER A 364 -0.08 -5.24 -14.90
CA SER A 364 -1.15 -6.23 -14.99
C SER A 364 -0.74 -7.57 -14.37
N PRO A 365 -1.70 -8.35 -13.85
CA PRO A 365 -1.45 -9.74 -13.48
C PRO A 365 -0.89 -10.58 -14.64
N LEU A 366 -1.15 -10.16 -15.88
CA LEU A 366 -0.72 -10.84 -17.10
C LEU A 366 0.70 -10.47 -17.56
N ASP A 367 1.34 -9.49 -16.94
CA ASP A 367 2.73 -9.15 -17.26
C ASP A 367 3.63 -10.38 -17.12
N PRO A 368 4.77 -10.46 -17.85
CA PRO A 368 5.69 -11.56 -17.71
C PRO A 368 6.11 -11.78 -16.26
N MET A 369 6.14 -13.03 -15.81
CA MET A 369 6.72 -13.39 -14.52
C MET A 369 8.23 -13.37 -14.64
N CYS A 370 8.92 -12.85 -13.63
CA CYS A 370 10.35 -12.93 -13.46
C CYS A 370 10.69 -13.63 -12.14
N GLU A 371 11.32 -14.78 -12.21
CA GLU A 371 11.85 -15.47 -11.03
C GLU A 371 13.36 -15.24 -10.97
N LEU A 372 13.84 -14.62 -9.89
CA LEU A 372 15.27 -14.51 -9.60
C LEU A 372 15.67 -15.64 -8.65
N GLU A 373 16.75 -16.33 -8.99
CA GLU A 373 17.32 -17.37 -8.14
C GLU A 373 18.85 -17.38 -8.20
N ALA A 374 19.48 -17.93 -7.17
CA ALA A 374 20.91 -18.18 -7.16
C ALA A 374 21.17 -19.70 -7.18
N ALA A 375 22.09 -20.15 -8.01
CA ALA A 375 22.49 -21.54 -8.16
C ALA A 375 24.02 -21.66 -8.23
N VAL A 376 24.57 -22.83 -7.88
CA VAL A 376 26.01 -23.06 -7.97
C VAL A 376 26.43 -23.33 -9.42
N THR A 377 25.67 -24.14 -10.15
CA THR A 377 26.04 -24.59 -11.49
C THR A 377 25.15 -23.92 -12.54
N LYS A 378 25.78 -23.37 -13.57
CA LYS A 378 25.11 -22.75 -14.71
C LYS A 378 24.39 -23.81 -15.56
N GLY A 379 23.19 -23.48 -16.02
CA GLY A 379 22.37 -24.31 -16.89
C GLY A 379 21.48 -25.31 -16.15
N SER A 380 21.99 -26.06 -15.17
CA SER A 380 21.26 -27.20 -14.57
C SER A 380 21.28 -27.25 -13.04
N GLY A 381 21.95 -26.33 -12.38
CA GLY A 381 22.05 -26.29 -10.92
C GLY A 381 20.70 -25.99 -10.25
N ALA A 382 20.40 -26.71 -9.16
CA ALA A 382 19.27 -26.38 -8.33
C ALA A 382 19.45 -25.01 -7.68
N ALA A 383 18.37 -24.25 -7.56
CA ALA A 383 18.37 -22.99 -6.85
C ALA A 383 18.64 -23.20 -5.34
N ILE A 384 19.55 -22.41 -4.78
CA ILE A 384 19.91 -22.44 -3.36
C ILE A 384 19.47 -21.17 -2.62
N ALA A 385 19.10 -20.11 -3.34
CA ALA A 385 18.55 -18.89 -2.76
C ALA A 385 17.57 -18.21 -3.73
N PHE A 386 16.65 -17.44 -3.13
CA PHE A 386 15.57 -16.71 -3.79
C PHE A 386 15.50 -15.29 -3.20
N PRO A 387 14.70 -14.36 -3.76
CA PRO A 387 14.46 -13.06 -3.16
C PRO A 387 14.13 -13.17 -1.67
N GLY A 388 14.77 -12.31 -0.87
CA GLY A 388 14.74 -12.32 0.59
C GLY A 388 15.85 -13.12 1.26
N ASP A 389 16.54 -14.00 0.54
CA ASP A 389 17.67 -14.74 1.11
C ASP A 389 18.97 -13.94 1.10
N THR A 390 19.78 -14.15 2.15
CA THR A 390 21.17 -13.70 2.22
C THR A 390 22.07 -14.94 2.23
N ILE A 391 22.98 -15.02 1.27
CA ILE A 391 23.88 -16.17 1.14
C ILE A 391 25.36 -15.77 1.16
N GLY A 392 26.18 -16.59 1.85
CA GLY A 392 27.63 -16.50 1.83
C GLY A 392 28.20 -17.32 0.68
N VAL A 393 28.95 -16.71 -0.23
CA VAL A 393 29.50 -17.37 -1.42
C VAL A 393 30.87 -16.78 -1.78
N ARG A 394 31.66 -17.47 -2.59
CA ARG A 394 32.80 -16.88 -3.32
C ARG A 394 32.33 -16.30 -4.65
N SER A 395 31.53 -17.06 -5.37
CA SER A 395 30.82 -16.64 -6.57
C SER A 395 29.56 -17.51 -6.73
N ILE A 396 28.59 -17.03 -7.50
CA ILE A 396 27.30 -17.69 -7.70
C ILE A 396 26.77 -17.40 -9.10
N VAL A 397 25.95 -18.29 -9.63
CA VAL A 397 25.13 -18.04 -10.81
C VAL A 397 23.86 -17.34 -10.37
N LEU A 398 23.62 -16.12 -10.80
CA LEU A 398 22.32 -15.49 -10.73
C LEU A 398 21.53 -15.84 -11.98
N ARG A 399 20.31 -16.32 -11.80
CA ARG A 399 19.42 -16.74 -12.88
C ARG A 399 18.11 -15.97 -12.80
N ALA A 400 17.81 -15.19 -13.84
CA ALA A 400 16.51 -14.57 -14.03
C ALA A 400 15.73 -15.36 -15.08
N LYS A 401 14.67 -16.05 -14.63
CA LYS A 401 13.80 -16.82 -15.50
C LYS A 401 12.54 -16.03 -15.79
N VAL A 402 12.30 -15.74 -17.06
CA VAL A 402 11.12 -15.02 -17.54
C VAL A 402 10.14 -16.01 -18.17
N THR A 403 8.88 -15.94 -17.75
CA THR A 403 7.78 -16.73 -18.32
C THR A 403 6.59 -15.82 -18.65
N GLY A 404 5.83 -16.17 -19.68
CA GLY A 404 4.73 -15.33 -20.19
C GLY A 404 5.22 -14.13 -21.00
N GLY A 405 6.51 -14.05 -21.32
CA GLY A 405 7.04 -13.08 -22.28
C GLY A 405 6.60 -13.44 -23.70
N VAL A 406 6.12 -12.46 -24.46
CA VAL A 406 5.77 -12.67 -25.87
C VAL A 406 7.03 -12.54 -26.72
N PRO A 407 7.51 -13.62 -27.39
CA PRO A 407 8.65 -13.51 -28.30
C PRO A 407 8.35 -12.51 -29.42
N GLY A 408 9.26 -11.57 -29.64
CA GLY A 408 9.09 -10.50 -30.62
C GLY A 408 8.37 -9.23 -30.11
N ALA A 409 7.80 -9.25 -28.89
CA ALA A 409 7.50 -8.01 -28.19
C ALA A 409 8.82 -7.39 -27.69
N SER A 410 8.85 -6.06 -27.51
CA SER A 410 10.06 -5.33 -27.04
C SER A 410 10.37 -5.58 -25.56
N HIS A 411 10.25 -6.85 -25.12
CA HIS A 411 10.63 -7.26 -23.77
C HIS A 411 12.11 -7.56 -23.69
N SER A 412 12.75 -7.03 -22.66
CA SER A 412 14.11 -7.42 -22.30
C SER A 412 14.21 -7.68 -20.79
N VAL A 413 15.25 -8.38 -20.37
CA VAL A 413 15.53 -8.67 -18.96
C VAL A 413 16.91 -8.20 -18.58
N ARG A 414 17.08 -7.67 -17.37
CA ARG A 414 18.38 -7.27 -16.83
C ARG A 414 18.52 -7.65 -15.36
N LEU A 415 19.77 -7.74 -14.92
CA LEU A 415 20.11 -7.75 -13.50
C LEU A 415 20.43 -6.34 -13.04
N VAL A 416 20.11 -6.05 -11.78
CA VAL A 416 20.41 -4.77 -11.13
C VAL A 416 21.17 -5.06 -9.85
N LYS A 417 22.34 -4.43 -9.70
CA LYS A 417 23.23 -4.56 -8.55
C LYS A 417 23.23 -3.25 -7.75
N ASN A 418 22.88 -3.29 -6.48
CA ASN A 418 22.85 -2.11 -5.60
C ASN A 418 22.13 -0.90 -6.22
N GLY A 419 20.98 -1.15 -6.87
CA GLY A 419 20.20 -0.10 -7.53
C GLY A 419 20.69 0.34 -8.92
N VAL A 420 21.82 -0.22 -9.41
CA VAL A 420 22.41 0.14 -10.70
C VAL A 420 22.31 -1.04 -11.68
N PRO A 421 21.86 -0.85 -12.93
CA PRO A 421 21.89 -1.89 -13.95
C PRO A 421 23.26 -2.54 -14.07
N PHE A 422 23.30 -3.87 -14.14
CA PHE A 422 24.53 -4.65 -14.27
C PHE A 422 24.62 -5.20 -15.70
N GLY A 423 25.42 -4.55 -16.53
CA GLY A 423 25.51 -4.82 -17.95
C GLY A 423 24.29 -4.33 -18.75
N ASP A 424 24.21 -4.75 -19.99
CA ASP A 424 23.10 -4.42 -20.87
C ASP A 424 21.89 -5.30 -20.61
N SER A 425 20.70 -4.83 -20.95
CA SER A 425 19.49 -5.68 -20.99
C SER A 425 19.57 -6.65 -22.18
N VAL A 426 19.01 -7.84 -22.00
CA VAL A 426 19.00 -8.92 -23.00
C VAL A 426 17.56 -9.16 -23.45
N ASP A 427 17.34 -9.19 -24.77
CA ASP A 427 16.02 -9.42 -25.35
C ASP A 427 15.45 -10.79 -24.96
N VAL A 428 14.15 -10.82 -24.62
CA VAL A 428 13.41 -12.05 -24.34
C VAL A 428 12.99 -12.68 -25.67
N THR A 429 13.70 -13.75 -26.07
CA THR A 429 13.54 -14.38 -27.38
C THR A 429 12.80 -15.70 -27.36
N SER A 430 12.43 -16.20 -26.17
CA SER A 430 11.72 -17.47 -25.98
C SER A 430 10.82 -17.41 -24.76
N ASP A 431 9.91 -18.37 -24.63
CA ASP A 431 9.12 -18.59 -23.41
C ASP A 431 9.19 -20.08 -23.02
N PRO A 432 9.83 -20.43 -21.89
CA PRO A 432 10.57 -19.57 -20.96
C PRO A 432 11.87 -19.02 -21.55
N PHE A 433 12.29 -17.84 -21.07
CA PHE A 433 13.62 -17.27 -21.32
C PHE A 433 14.44 -17.27 -20.03
N VAL A 434 15.75 -17.52 -20.13
CA VAL A 434 16.62 -17.58 -18.96
C VAL A 434 17.89 -16.77 -19.21
N LEU A 435 18.10 -15.72 -18.39
CA LEU A 435 19.35 -14.98 -18.30
C LEU A 435 20.18 -15.55 -17.13
N GLU A 436 21.40 -16.04 -17.41
CA GLU A 436 22.32 -16.52 -16.38
C GLU A 436 23.63 -15.76 -16.39
N THR A 437 24.04 -15.28 -15.23
CA THR A 437 25.29 -14.55 -15.06
C THR A 437 26.04 -15.06 -13.83
N ILE A 438 27.33 -15.35 -13.98
CA ILE A 438 28.20 -15.64 -12.84
C ILE A 438 28.66 -14.32 -12.23
N VAL A 439 28.43 -14.15 -10.92
CA VAL A 439 28.83 -12.98 -10.17
C VAL A 439 29.69 -13.38 -8.97
N SER A 440 30.72 -12.60 -8.66
CA SER A 440 31.52 -12.78 -7.45
C SER A 440 30.88 -12.07 -6.26
N ALA A 441 31.06 -12.61 -5.07
CA ALA A 441 30.69 -11.92 -3.86
C ALA A 441 31.51 -10.62 -3.68
N PRO A 442 30.96 -9.61 -2.97
CA PRO A 442 31.72 -8.38 -2.66
C PRO A 442 32.91 -8.69 -1.77
N ALA A 443 34.00 -7.93 -1.90
CA ALA A 443 35.17 -8.09 -1.04
C ALA A 443 34.87 -7.77 0.44
N GLN A 444 33.86 -6.93 0.71
CA GLN A 444 33.40 -6.52 2.03
C GLN A 444 31.90 -6.22 1.99
N GLY A 445 31.22 -6.43 3.12
CA GLY A 445 29.80 -6.11 3.28
C GLY A 445 28.88 -7.06 2.52
N GLU A 446 27.74 -6.52 2.10
CA GLU A 446 26.72 -7.24 1.34
C GLU A 446 26.39 -6.47 0.05
N GLU A 447 26.04 -7.20 -1.00
CA GLU A 447 25.50 -6.67 -2.25
C GLU A 447 24.10 -7.18 -2.45
N ARG A 448 23.21 -6.32 -2.94
CA ARG A 448 21.85 -6.70 -3.29
C ARG A 448 21.67 -6.81 -4.79
N TRP A 449 20.97 -7.86 -5.21
CA TRP A 449 20.70 -8.15 -6.60
C TRP A 449 19.24 -8.38 -6.84
N ARG A 450 18.68 -7.73 -7.85
CA ARG A 450 17.32 -7.96 -8.35
C ARG A 450 17.32 -8.19 -9.85
N ALA A 451 16.24 -8.74 -10.38
CA ALA A 451 15.98 -8.84 -11.81
C ALA A 451 14.80 -7.93 -12.19
N GLU A 452 14.88 -7.37 -13.37
CA GLU A 452 13.82 -6.55 -13.95
C GLU A 452 13.52 -7.03 -15.37
N VAL A 453 12.24 -7.27 -15.67
CA VAL A 453 11.74 -7.35 -17.04
C VAL A 453 11.33 -5.95 -17.47
N LEU A 454 11.74 -5.56 -18.65
CA LEU A 454 11.48 -4.25 -19.23
C LEU A 454 10.56 -4.39 -20.43
N LEU A 455 9.69 -3.42 -20.63
CA LEU A 455 8.96 -3.20 -21.87
C LEU A 455 9.43 -1.86 -22.44
N GLU A 456 9.97 -1.88 -23.66
CA GLU A 456 10.53 -0.68 -24.32
C GLU A 456 11.52 0.11 -23.44
N GLY A 457 12.28 -0.61 -22.58
CA GLY A 457 13.26 -0.04 -21.68
C GLY A 457 12.74 0.43 -20.31
N ALA A 458 11.41 0.48 -20.10
CA ALA A 458 10.80 0.78 -18.81
C ALA A 458 10.56 -0.49 -17.97
N PRO A 459 10.75 -0.48 -16.64
CA PRO A 459 10.43 -1.62 -15.79
C PRO A 459 8.96 -2.02 -15.90
N LEU A 460 8.71 -3.32 -16.10
CA LEU A 460 7.39 -3.94 -16.18
C LEU A 460 7.19 -4.97 -15.07
N THR A 461 8.24 -5.74 -14.75
CA THR A 461 8.24 -6.66 -13.61
C THR A 461 9.54 -6.49 -12.83
N VAL A 462 9.44 -6.38 -11.52
CA VAL A 462 10.57 -6.13 -10.62
C VAL A 462 10.57 -7.15 -9.49
N THR A 463 11.69 -7.88 -9.31
CA THR A 463 11.84 -8.77 -8.16
C THR A 463 12.35 -8.00 -6.93
N SER A 464 12.06 -8.49 -5.73
CA SER A 464 12.87 -8.14 -4.57
C SER A 464 14.26 -8.77 -4.68
N HIS A 465 15.11 -8.63 -3.66
CA HIS A 465 16.54 -8.88 -3.78
C HIS A 465 17.01 -10.22 -3.22
N VAL A 466 18.00 -10.81 -3.87
CA VAL A 466 18.93 -11.78 -3.27
C VAL A 466 20.15 -10.99 -2.78
N TRP A 467 20.62 -11.30 -1.57
CA TRP A 467 21.75 -10.63 -0.93
C TRP A 467 22.97 -11.54 -0.90
N LEU A 468 24.10 -11.05 -1.38
CA LEU A 468 25.36 -11.79 -1.42
C LEU A 468 26.37 -11.19 -0.46
N LYS A 469 27.07 -12.06 0.29
CA LYS A 469 28.23 -11.70 1.10
C LYS A 469 29.37 -12.67 0.85
N LEU A 470 30.61 -12.23 1.09
CA LEU A 470 31.75 -13.11 0.97
C LEU A 470 31.75 -14.18 2.06
N ASP A 471 31.89 -15.43 1.63
CA ASP A 471 32.30 -16.57 2.46
C ASP A 471 33.42 -17.31 1.73
N ALA A 472 34.63 -17.24 2.29
CA ALA A 472 35.81 -17.87 1.69
C ALA A 472 35.69 -19.40 1.55
N ASN A 473 34.81 -20.03 2.37
CA ASN A 473 34.53 -21.46 2.33
C ASN A 473 33.19 -21.75 1.64
N GLY A 474 32.49 -20.71 1.19
CA GLY A 474 31.19 -20.81 0.54
C GLY A 474 31.28 -21.35 -0.88
N PRO A 475 30.11 -21.59 -1.49
CA PRO A 475 30.01 -22.04 -2.88
C PRO A 475 30.79 -21.15 -3.84
N GLN A 476 31.29 -21.78 -4.91
CA GLN A 476 31.88 -21.12 -6.07
C GLN A 476 31.10 -21.56 -7.31
N ALA A 477 30.74 -20.62 -8.14
CA ALA A 477 30.01 -20.89 -9.37
C ALA A 477 30.80 -21.79 -10.33
N GLU A 478 30.10 -22.70 -10.96
CA GLU A 478 30.64 -23.64 -11.97
C GLU A 478 29.97 -23.37 -13.33
N ASP A 479 30.80 -23.29 -14.39
CA ASP A 479 30.33 -23.25 -15.78
C ASP A 479 30.79 -24.53 -16.51
N PRO A 480 29.94 -25.55 -16.63
CA PRO A 480 30.32 -26.84 -17.27
C PRO A 480 30.76 -26.70 -18.74
N LYS A 481 30.42 -25.58 -19.40
CA LYS A 481 30.85 -25.32 -20.78
C LYS A 481 32.25 -24.73 -20.88
N ALA A 482 32.76 -24.14 -19.79
CA ALA A 482 34.12 -23.58 -19.76
C ALA A 482 35.20 -24.66 -19.73
N ASP A 483 34.92 -25.85 -19.18
CA ASP A 483 35.88 -26.98 -19.09
C ASP A 483 36.05 -27.76 -20.39
N SER A 484 35.20 -27.56 -21.41
CA SER A 484 35.24 -28.29 -22.68
C SER A 484 36.14 -27.62 -23.75
N GLY A 485 36.79 -26.51 -23.44
CA GLY A 485 37.70 -25.81 -24.35
C GLY A 485 38.83 -25.17 -23.56
N GLY A 486 40.03 -25.73 -23.63
CA GLY A 486 41.23 -25.18 -23.02
C GLY A 486 41.55 -23.77 -23.56
N GLY A 487 41.11 -22.74 -22.86
CA GLY A 487 41.41 -21.36 -23.11
C GLY A 487 41.08 -20.53 -21.88
N CYS A 488 42.09 -19.98 -21.20
CA CYS A 488 41.92 -19.00 -20.14
C CYS A 488 41.13 -17.80 -20.67
N ALA A 489 39.83 -17.74 -20.38
CA ALA A 489 39.07 -16.51 -20.52
C ALA A 489 39.42 -15.59 -19.33
N VAL A 490 40.27 -14.62 -19.56
CA VAL A 490 40.51 -13.51 -18.64
C VAL A 490 39.20 -12.71 -18.59
N VAL A 491 38.50 -12.78 -17.47
CA VAL A 491 37.41 -11.87 -17.18
C VAL A 491 38.04 -10.50 -16.94
N THR A 492 37.98 -9.63 -17.93
CA THR A 492 38.33 -8.22 -17.75
C THR A 492 37.24 -7.58 -16.89
N GLU A 493 37.60 -7.28 -15.64
CA GLU A 493 36.84 -6.32 -14.85
C GLU A 493 36.78 -5.00 -15.62
N ALA A 494 35.58 -4.60 -16.00
CA ALA A 494 35.36 -3.26 -16.49
C ALA A 494 35.51 -2.28 -15.30
N THR A 495 36.71 -1.77 -15.11
CA THR A 495 37.00 -0.65 -14.20
C THR A 495 36.43 0.62 -14.82
N GLY A 496 35.13 0.83 -14.69
CA GLY A 496 34.46 2.06 -15.08
C GLY A 496 34.48 3.08 -13.94
N GLY A 497 35.62 3.64 -13.65
CA GLY A 497 35.74 4.84 -12.82
C GLY A 497 35.52 6.10 -13.64
N GLY A 498 34.26 6.52 -13.84
CA GLY A 498 33.94 7.86 -14.34
C GLY A 498 33.61 8.79 -13.16
N PRO A 499 34.02 10.08 -13.21
CA PRO A 499 33.80 10.99 -12.09
C PRO A 499 32.28 11.25 -11.89
N ARG A 500 31.82 11.12 -10.65
CA ARG A 500 30.48 11.52 -10.23
C ARG A 500 30.31 13.03 -10.46
N SER A 501 29.51 13.42 -11.41
CA SER A 501 29.01 14.79 -11.48
C SER A 501 28.05 15.05 -10.30
N PRO A 502 28.16 16.20 -9.63
CA PRO A 502 27.24 16.53 -8.56
C PRO A 502 25.83 16.69 -9.12
N LEU A 503 24.86 16.09 -8.45
CA LEU A 503 23.44 16.27 -8.72
C LEU A 503 23.09 17.76 -8.66
N LEU A 504 22.82 18.34 -9.82
CA LEU A 504 22.14 19.63 -9.91
C LEU A 504 20.69 19.43 -9.44
N PRO A 505 20.12 20.39 -8.71
CA PRO A 505 18.71 20.32 -8.35
C PRO A 505 17.87 20.33 -9.64
N VAL A 506 17.10 19.26 -9.83
CA VAL A 506 16.14 19.18 -10.95
C VAL A 506 15.09 20.25 -10.73
N ALA A 507 15.15 21.29 -11.54
CA ALA A 507 14.07 22.24 -11.68
C ALA A 507 12.83 21.48 -12.14
N MET A 508 11.71 21.62 -11.41
CA MET A 508 10.42 21.09 -11.80
C MET A 508 10.06 21.64 -13.18
N VAL A 509 10.17 20.78 -14.18
CA VAL A 509 9.55 21.04 -15.49
C VAL A 509 8.08 20.69 -15.31
N GLY A 510 7.26 21.72 -15.18
CA GLY A 510 5.81 21.59 -15.19
C GLY A 510 5.38 21.06 -16.56
N VAL A 511 5.13 19.77 -16.67
CA VAL A 511 4.37 19.20 -17.77
C VAL A 511 2.92 19.56 -17.50
N GLY A 512 2.39 20.49 -18.28
CA GLY A 512 0.98 20.84 -18.24
C GLY A 512 0.13 19.64 -18.66
N LEU A 513 -0.30 18.83 -17.68
CA LEU A 513 -1.43 17.94 -17.87
C LEU A 513 -2.68 18.83 -17.92
N ALA A 514 -3.41 18.74 -19.02
CA ALA A 514 -4.71 19.36 -19.15
C ALA A 514 -5.59 18.88 -17.98
N ALA A 515 -5.85 19.79 -17.03
CA ALA A 515 -6.74 19.54 -15.92
C ALA A 515 -8.14 19.27 -16.45
N LEU A 516 -8.57 18.01 -16.43
CA LEU A 516 -9.98 17.69 -16.47
C LEU A 516 -10.51 17.98 -15.06
N VAL A 517 -11.10 19.16 -14.89
CA VAL A 517 -11.85 19.52 -13.71
C VAL A 517 -13.05 18.58 -13.61
N VAL A 518 -12.93 17.56 -12.78
CA VAL A 518 -14.11 16.84 -12.28
C VAL A 518 -14.75 17.76 -11.27
N ALA A 519 -15.69 18.58 -11.73
CA ALA A 519 -16.56 19.34 -10.87
C ALA A 519 -17.30 18.32 -9.97
N ARG A 520 -17.00 18.29 -8.68
CA ARG A 520 -17.87 17.70 -7.66
C ARG A 520 -19.24 18.36 -7.84
N SER A 521 -20.20 17.68 -8.45
CA SER A 521 -21.56 18.18 -8.54
C SER A 521 -22.14 18.12 -7.14
N ARG A 522 -22.05 19.21 -6.41
CA ARG A 522 -22.90 19.47 -5.26
C ARG A 522 -24.31 19.66 -5.81
N ARG A 523 -25.14 18.61 -5.77
CA ARG A 523 -26.59 18.80 -5.91
C ARG A 523 -27.07 19.38 -4.59
N ARG A 524 -27.65 20.57 -4.67
CA ARG A 524 -28.44 21.22 -3.61
C ARG A 524 -29.68 20.40 -3.24
#